data_41545d5bc73345aaf0d4f1649f01ee92
#
_entry.id   41545d5bc73345aaf0d4f1649f01ee92
#
_cell.length_a   1.000
_cell.length_b   1.000
_cell.length_c   1.000
_cell.angle_alpha   90.00
_cell.angle_beta   90.00
_cell.angle_gamma   90.00
#
_symmetry.space_group_name_H-M   'P 1'
#
loop_
_entity.id
_entity.type
_entity.pdbx_description
1 polymer ?
#
loop_
_entity_poly.entity_id
_entity_poly.type
_entity_poly.pdbx_seq_one_letter_code
_entity_poly.pdbx_strand_id
1 'polypeptide(L)'
;MSMNVFFQPFVGRDYTTGGIFGKRIMVLGESHYCDEGCADCGNISSHHECMAITNGVVGDYLNEQKPRERWMSTFLKFERSLVGHETDWPERHRIWQSVLFYNYLQVAMGGPRKAGTDAEYRQAEQAFFSVLDQYRPQYIIAWGNRLWGQMPGGERWQDGDELTIDGYTVYTGSYALSGGGRVKVMAVNHPSVGYSWDYWHKVIEAFLK
;
A
#
# COMPACT_ATOMS: atom_id res chain seq x y z
N MET A 1 6.47 0.11 19.45
CA MET A 1 6.87 0.02 18.02
C MET A 1 7.47 -1.35 17.81
N SER A 2 7.06 -2.07 16.77
CA SER A 2 7.71 -3.34 16.41
C SER A 2 9.13 -3.03 15.94
N MET A 3 10.15 -3.67 16.48
CA MET A 3 11.57 -3.43 16.15
C MET A 3 11.94 -3.73 14.68
N ASN A 4 11.01 -4.34 13.92
CA ASN A 4 11.28 -4.82 12.56
C ASN A 4 10.68 -3.94 11.45
N VAL A 5 9.92 -2.88 11.80
CA VAL A 5 9.31 -1.96 10.83
C VAL A 5 10.15 -0.69 10.78
N PHE A 6 10.94 -0.56 9.73
CA PHE A 6 11.78 0.62 9.53
C PHE A 6 10.97 1.79 8.95
N PHE A 7 10.41 1.64 7.77
CA PHE A 7 9.52 2.66 7.20
C PHE A 7 8.14 2.55 7.83
N GLN A 8 7.84 3.49 8.74
CA GLN A 8 6.56 3.49 9.46
C GLN A 8 5.40 3.79 8.50
N PRO A 9 4.27 3.07 8.59
CA PRO A 9 3.12 3.34 7.74
C PRO A 9 2.54 4.74 8.01
N PHE A 10 1.97 5.34 6.97
CA PHE A 10 1.02 6.42 7.14
C PHE A 10 -0.32 5.82 7.57
N VAL A 11 -0.86 6.30 8.69
CA VAL A 11 -2.15 5.88 9.21
C VAL A 11 -3.09 7.07 9.18
N GLY A 12 -4.07 7.05 8.30
CA GLY A 12 -5.07 8.09 8.22
C GLY A 12 -5.82 8.26 9.54
N ARG A 13 -6.15 9.48 9.90
CA ARG A 13 -6.82 9.83 11.17
C ARG A 13 -8.07 9.01 11.42
N ASP A 14 -8.84 8.74 10.36
CA ASP A 14 -10.14 8.07 10.42
C ASP A 14 -10.05 6.56 10.08
N TYR A 15 -8.84 6.02 9.87
CA TYR A 15 -8.59 4.63 9.46
C TYR A 15 -9.21 3.61 10.43
N THR A 16 -9.06 3.82 11.72
CA THR A 16 -9.52 2.85 12.75
C THR A 16 -11.02 2.62 12.74
N THR A 17 -11.80 3.63 12.36
CA THR A 17 -13.25 3.56 12.19
C THR A 17 -13.66 3.14 10.77
N GLY A 18 -12.70 3.01 9.85
CA GLY A 18 -12.94 2.72 8.44
C GLY A 18 -13.22 3.96 7.59
N GLY A 19 -13.22 5.16 8.18
CA GLY A 19 -13.41 6.43 7.50
C GLY A 19 -14.61 6.44 6.56
N ILE A 20 -14.48 7.06 5.40
CA ILE A 20 -15.57 7.16 4.40
C ILE A 20 -15.94 5.81 3.77
N PHE A 21 -15.10 4.79 3.89
CA PHE A 21 -15.34 3.46 3.33
C PHE A 21 -16.07 2.52 4.30
N GLY A 22 -16.15 2.86 5.59
CA GLY A 22 -16.67 1.97 6.64
C GLY A 22 -15.85 0.68 6.81
N LYS A 23 -14.63 0.63 6.27
CA LYS A 23 -13.75 -0.54 6.23
C LYS A 23 -12.29 -0.10 6.40
N ARG A 24 -11.53 -0.84 7.20
CA ARG A 24 -10.09 -0.59 7.35
C ARG A 24 -9.35 -1.12 6.13
N ILE A 25 -9.02 -0.22 5.22
CA ILE A 25 -8.32 -0.52 3.96
C ILE A 25 -6.84 -0.14 4.10
N MET A 26 -5.97 -1.10 3.84
CA MET A 26 -4.53 -0.88 3.69
C MET A 26 -4.19 -0.82 2.21
N VAL A 27 -3.54 0.25 1.81
CA VAL A 27 -2.92 0.40 0.49
C VAL A 27 -1.46 0.00 0.62
N LEU A 28 -1.04 -0.98 -0.17
CA LEU A 28 0.31 -1.54 -0.11
C LEU A 28 1.10 -1.19 -1.36
N GLY A 29 2.06 -0.28 -1.23
CA GLY A 29 3.08 0.00 -2.24
C GLY A 29 4.27 -0.94 -2.12
N GLU A 30 5.21 -0.88 -3.07
CA GLU A 30 6.36 -1.78 -3.08
C GLU A 30 7.56 -1.21 -2.32
N SER A 31 8.00 0.02 -2.64
CA SER A 31 9.23 0.59 -2.10
C SER A 31 9.25 2.12 -2.11
N HIS A 32 10.11 2.69 -1.28
CA HIS A 32 10.55 4.08 -1.38
C HIS A 32 11.76 4.20 -2.32
N TYR A 33 12.09 5.43 -2.71
CA TYR A 33 13.27 5.74 -3.50
C TYR A 33 14.20 6.66 -2.71
N CYS A 34 15.50 6.42 -2.84
CA CYS A 34 16.54 7.26 -2.28
C CYS A 34 17.67 7.40 -3.30
N ASP A 35 17.93 8.62 -3.76
CA ASP A 35 18.94 8.88 -4.78
C ASP A 35 20.38 8.74 -4.22
N GLU A 36 20.55 8.83 -2.91
CA GLU A 36 21.86 8.82 -2.26
C GLU A 36 22.47 7.42 -2.10
N GLY A 37 21.64 6.36 -2.26
CA GLY A 37 22.12 4.98 -2.20
C GLY A 37 22.79 4.62 -0.88
N CYS A 38 22.06 4.72 0.24
CA CYS A 38 22.57 4.41 1.56
C CYS A 38 23.01 2.95 1.68
N ALA A 39 24.27 2.70 2.03
CA ALA A 39 24.82 1.37 2.17
C ALA A 39 24.15 0.54 3.29
N ASP A 40 23.61 1.20 4.32
CA ASP A 40 22.94 0.60 5.46
C ASP A 40 21.47 1.04 5.59
N CYS A 41 20.82 1.26 4.47
CA CYS A 41 19.39 1.59 4.42
C CYS A 41 18.57 0.55 5.21
N GLY A 42 17.64 1.01 6.03
CA GLY A 42 16.87 0.17 6.95
C GLY A 42 17.47 0.08 8.36
N ASN A 43 18.67 0.61 8.58
CA ASN A 43 19.28 0.68 9.90
C ASN A 43 18.76 1.88 10.68
N ILE A 44 18.00 1.63 11.75
CA ILE A 44 17.39 2.67 12.59
C ILE A 44 18.44 3.58 13.24
N SER A 45 19.59 3.03 13.61
CA SER A 45 20.64 3.80 14.30
C SER A 45 21.30 4.85 13.42
N SER A 46 21.41 4.56 12.09
CA SER A 46 22.06 5.45 11.12
C SER A 46 21.06 6.37 10.41
N HIS A 47 19.81 5.93 10.24
CA HIS A 47 18.81 6.58 9.38
C HIS A 47 17.43 6.69 10.03
N HIS A 48 17.38 7.05 11.32
CA HIS A 48 16.11 7.18 12.06
C HIS A 48 15.15 8.22 11.46
N GLU A 49 15.66 9.25 10.81
CA GLU A 49 14.88 10.28 10.11
C GLU A 49 14.10 9.71 8.91
N CYS A 50 14.63 8.66 8.28
CA CYS A 50 13.98 7.99 7.15
C CYS A 50 12.74 7.17 7.56
N MET A 51 12.57 6.88 8.85
CA MET A 51 11.42 6.12 9.33
C MET A 51 10.08 6.77 8.98
N ALA A 52 10.04 8.10 8.89
CA ALA A 52 8.86 8.88 8.59
C ALA A 52 8.62 9.13 7.09
N ILE A 53 9.44 8.58 6.19
CA ILE A 53 9.38 8.90 4.75
C ILE A 53 7.99 8.63 4.15
N THR A 54 7.30 7.57 4.58
CA THR A 54 5.93 7.26 4.11
C THR A 54 4.97 8.39 4.46
N ASN A 55 5.08 8.92 5.70
CA ASN A 55 4.26 10.03 6.16
C ASN A 55 4.59 11.33 5.41
N GLY A 56 5.87 11.55 5.12
CA GLY A 56 6.33 12.68 4.30
C GLY A 56 5.75 12.63 2.88
N VAL A 57 5.84 11.48 2.21
CA VAL A 57 5.31 11.29 0.85
C VAL A 57 3.81 11.54 0.79
N VAL A 58 3.03 10.97 1.71
CA VAL A 58 1.58 11.22 1.75
C VAL A 58 1.28 12.67 2.13
N GLY A 59 2.02 13.24 3.09
CA GLY A 59 1.91 14.65 3.47
C GLY A 59 2.17 15.59 2.31
N ASP A 60 3.19 15.33 1.51
CA ASP A 60 3.50 16.08 0.30
C ASP A 60 2.38 15.98 -0.75
N TYR A 61 1.82 14.79 -0.94
CA TYR A 61 0.69 14.59 -1.84
C TYR A 61 -0.56 15.36 -1.38
N LEU A 62 -0.75 15.47 -0.07
CA LEU A 62 -1.87 16.18 0.56
C LEU A 62 -1.60 17.67 0.82
N ASN A 63 -0.47 18.21 0.39
CA ASN A 63 -0.16 19.63 0.51
C ASN A 63 -0.56 20.39 -0.76
N GLU A 64 -1.65 21.17 -0.69
CA GLU A 64 -2.18 21.96 -1.80
C GLU A 64 -1.18 22.97 -2.36
N GLN A 65 -0.28 23.47 -1.51
CA GLN A 65 0.72 24.46 -1.89
C GLN A 65 1.93 23.84 -2.58
N LYS A 66 2.09 22.50 -2.51
CA LYS A 66 3.20 21.82 -3.15
C LYS A 66 2.97 21.72 -4.65
N PRO A 67 3.95 22.12 -5.51
CA PRO A 67 3.85 21.91 -6.94
C PRO A 67 3.60 20.45 -7.30
N ARG A 68 2.74 20.23 -8.30
CA ARG A 68 2.41 18.87 -8.76
C ARG A 68 3.64 18.20 -9.36
N GLU A 69 4.05 17.10 -8.78
CA GLU A 69 5.12 16.25 -9.25
C GLU A 69 4.58 15.02 -10.00
N ARG A 70 5.37 14.45 -10.90
CA ARG A 70 4.94 13.32 -11.75
C ARG A 70 4.47 12.10 -10.94
N TRP A 71 5.13 11.80 -9.84
CA TRP A 71 4.80 10.65 -8.98
C TRP A 71 3.41 10.78 -8.32
N MET A 72 2.95 12.00 -8.07
CA MET A 72 1.64 12.27 -7.47
C MET A 72 0.48 11.77 -8.34
N SER A 73 0.71 11.59 -9.65
CA SER A 73 -0.29 11.02 -10.56
C SER A 73 -0.64 9.56 -10.22
N THR A 74 0.28 8.82 -9.57
CA THR A 74 0.04 7.46 -9.08
C THR A 74 -1.01 7.47 -7.99
N PHE A 75 -0.86 8.34 -7.01
CA PHE A 75 -1.81 8.51 -5.92
C PHE A 75 -3.18 8.99 -6.41
N LEU A 76 -3.19 9.98 -7.32
CA LEU A 76 -4.42 10.53 -7.90
C LEU A 76 -5.24 9.50 -8.66
N LYS A 77 -4.60 8.68 -9.50
CA LYS A 77 -5.31 7.62 -10.23
C LYS A 77 -5.88 6.57 -9.29
N PHE A 78 -5.12 6.21 -8.25
CA PHE A 78 -5.57 5.23 -7.28
C PHE A 78 -6.73 5.76 -6.43
N GLU A 79 -6.67 7.00 -5.91
CA GLU A 79 -7.78 7.56 -5.12
C GLU A 79 -9.09 7.59 -5.93
N ARG A 80 -9.02 7.92 -7.23
CA ARG A 80 -10.18 7.87 -8.12
C ARG A 80 -10.74 6.46 -8.27
N SER A 81 -9.89 5.44 -8.27
CA SER A 81 -10.36 4.05 -8.30
C SER A 81 -11.02 3.60 -6.99
N LEU A 82 -10.71 4.23 -5.87
CA LEU A 82 -11.41 3.96 -4.60
C LEU A 82 -12.86 4.49 -4.61
N VAL A 83 -13.10 5.64 -5.26
CA VAL A 83 -14.40 6.34 -5.20
C VAL A 83 -15.20 6.30 -6.51
N GLY A 84 -14.58 5.99 -7.65
CA GLY A 84 -15.24 5.84 -8.95
C GLY A 84 -15.52 7.14 -9.70
N HIS A 85 -14.89 8.23 -9.30
CA HIS A 85 -15.04 9.54 -9.95
C HIS A 85 -13.80 10.41 -9.78
N GLU A 86 -13.77 11.54 -10.45
CA GLU A 86 -12.73 12.54 -10.26
C GLU A 86 -12.85 13.22 -8.90
N THR A 87 -11.74 13.34 -8.20
CA THR A 87 -11.68 13.85 -6.84
C THR A 87 -11.29 15.31 -6.79
N ASP A 88 -11.95 16.09 -5.96
CA ASP A 88 -11.53 17.41 -5.56
C ASP A 88 -10.53 17.37 -4.38
N TRP A 89 -10.07 18.55 -3.94
CA TRP A 89 -9.07 18.64 -2.89
C TRP A 89 -9.59 18.19 -1.51
N PRO A 90 -10.77 18.66 -1.04
CA PRO A 90 -11.35 18.19 0.22
C PRO A 90 -11.61 16.68 0.24
N GLU A 91 -12.07 16.11 -0.87
CA GLU A 91 -12.36 14.68 -0.97
C GLU A 91 -11.08 13.85 -0.93
N ARG A 92 -10.00 14.29 -1.61
CA ARG A 92 -8.67 13.67 -1.52
C ARG A 92 -8.24 13.50 -0.07
N HIS A 93 -8.33 14.57 0.72
CA HIS A 93 -8.01 14.50 2.15
C HIS A 93 -8.84 13.47 2.88
N ARG A 94 -10.17 13.43 2.65
CA ARG A 94 -11.03 12.43 3.30
C ARG A 94 -10.66 11.00 2.91
N ILE A 95 -10.35 10.75 1.63
CA ILE A 95 -9.94 9.43 1.14
C ILE A 95 -8.67 8.99 1.86
N TRP A 96 -7.59 9.77 1.81
CA TRP A 96 -6.31 9.37 2.39
C TRP A 96 -6.34 9.34 3.92
N GLN A 97 -7.13 10.18 4.58
CA GLN A 97 -7.36 10.08 6.02
C GLN A 97 -8.19 8.84 6.44
N SER A 98 -8.79 8.14 5.48
CA SER A 98 -9.59 6.91 5.72
C SER A 98 -8.83 5.62 5.52
N VAL A 99 -7.59 5.67 5.02
CA VAL A 99 -6.78 4.49 4.69
C VAL A 99 -5.46 4.46 5.47
N LEU A 100 -4.83 3.27 5.50
CA LEU A 100 -3.44 3.09 5.87
C LEU A 100 -2.63 2.92 4.58
N PHE A 101 -1.51 3.63 4.43
CA PHE A 101 -0.57 3.43 3.33
C PHE A 101 0.78 2.94 3.86
N TYR A 102 1.30 1.88 3.26
CA TYR A 102 2.55 1.24 3.64
C TYR A 102 3.31 0.75 2.42
N ASN A 103 4.64 0.86 2.41
CA ASN A 103 5.50 0.23 1.43
C ASN A 103 6.12 -1.05 1.99
N TYR A 104 6.04 -2.13 1.22
CA TYR A 104 6.42 -3.47 1.65
C TYR A 104 7.91 -3.58 1.99
N LEU A 105 8.80 -3.14 1.07
CA LEU A 105 10.24 -3.20 1.28
C LEU A 105 10.69 -2.24 2.37
N GLN A 106 11.60 -2.72 3.21
CA GLN A 106 12.16 -1.95 4.34
C GLN A 106 13.51 -1.31 4.01
N VAL A 107 13.87 -1.32 2.74
CA VAL A 107 15.01 -0.61 2.15
C VAL A 107 14.52 0.23 0.98
N ALA A 108 15.15 1.39 0.78
CA ALA A 108 14.82 2.25 -0.35
C ALA A 108 15.56 1.80 -1.61
N MET A 109 14.87 1.88 -2.75
CA MET A 109 15.48 1.60 -4.05
C MET A 109 16.17 2.86 -4.59
N GLY A 110 17.30 2.68 -5.28
CA GLY A 110 18.05 3.79 -5.89
C GLY A 110 17.39 4.38 -7.14
N GLY A 111 16.07 4.30 -7.28
CA GLY A 111 15.29 4.94 -8.33
C GLY A 111 14.07 4.17 -8.80
N PRO A 112 13.22 4.80 -9.63
CA PRO A 112 11.99 4.20 -10.12
C PRO A 112 12.26 2.97 -11.00
N ARG A 113 11.35 1.99 -10.95
CA ARG A 113 11.38 0.72 -11.68
C ARG A 113 12.50 -0.27 -11.25
N LYS A 114 13.33 0.08 -10.28
CA LYS A 114 14.22 -0.89 -9.66
C LYS A 114 13.44 -1.80 -8.74
N ALA A 115 13.65 -3.10 -8.88
CA ALA A 115 13.10 -4.11 -7.98
C ALA A 115 14.03 -4.30 -6.79
N GLY A 116 13.48 -4.71 -5.66
CA GLY A 116 14.27 -5.31 -4.60
C GLY A 116 14.84 -6.67 -5.01
N THR A 117 15.81 -7.15 -4.28
CA THR A 117 16.29 -8.53 -4.37
C THR A 117 15.35 -9.48 -3.64
N ASP A 118 15.38 -10.77 -3.98
CA ASP A 118 14.60 -11.78 -3.26
C ASP A 118 14.90 -11.80 -1.75
N ALA A 119 16.14 -11.47 -1.36
CA ALA A 119 16.52 -11.36 0.05
C ALA A 119 15.81 -10.21 0.74
N GLU A 120 15.73 -9.04 0.11
CA GLU A 120 15.03 -7.85 0.66
C GLU A 120 13.53 -8.09 0.79
N TYR A 121 12.90 -8.76 -0.19
CA TYR A 121 11.48 -9.15 -0.07
C TYR A 121 11.26 -10.12 1.10
N ARG A 122 12.12 -11.15 1.26
CA ARG A 122 12.01 -12.06 2.41
C ARG A 122 12.25 -11.37 3.76
N GLN A 123 13.19 -10.44 3.83
CA GLN A 123 13.44 -9.68 5.07
C GLN A 123 12.26 -8.77 5.44
N ALA A 124 11.54 -8.24 4.45
CA ALA A 124 10.38 -7.40 4.67
C ALA A 124 9.15 -8.16 5.21
N GLU A 125 9.10 -9.48 5.07
CA GLU A 125 7.95 -10.30 5.48
C GLU A 125 7.59 -10.11 6.96
N GLN A 126 8.58 -10.11 7.85
CA GLN A 126 8.34 -9.95 9.28
C GLN A 126 7.78 -8.57 9.62
N ALA A 127 8.27 -7.51 8.96
CA ALA A 127 7.76 -6.17 9.10
C ALA A 127 6.31 -6.07 8.60
N PHE A 128 6.03 -6.65 7.43
CA PHE A 128 4.68 -6.71 6.87
C PHE A 128 3.68 -7.36 7.83
N PHE A 129 3.99 -8.54 8.36
CA PHE A 129 3.10 -9.20 9.32
C PHE A 129 2.96 -8.43 10.63
N SER A 130 4.02 -7.76 11.09
CA SER A 130 3.94 -6.87 12.25
C SER A 130 2.95 -5.72 12.03
N VAL A 131 2.96 -5.11 10.84
CA VAL A 131 2.00 -4.07 10.44
C VAL A 131 0.58 -4.63 10.38
N LEU A 132 0.37 -5.81 9.78
CA LEU A 132 -0.95 -6.45 9.75
C LEU A 132 -1.50 -6.72 11.14
N ASP A 133 -0.69 -7.29 12.02
CA ASP A 133 -1.11 -7.65 13.38
C ASP A 133 -1.38 -6.42 14.25
N GLN A 134 -0.62 -5.34 14.06
CA GLN A 134 -0.78 -4.08 14.79
C GLN A 134 -2.01 -3.29 14.35
N TYR A 135 -2.18 -3.10 13.04
CA TYR A 135 -3.22 -2.20 12.49
C TYR A 135 -4.49 -2.93 12.07
N ARG A 136 -4.44 -4.26 11.94
CA ARG A 136 -5.57 -5.15 11.66
C ARG A 136 -6.46 -4.66 10.50
N PRO A 137 -5.90 -4.43 9.29
CA PRO A 137 -6.74 -4.10 8.14
C PRO A 137 -7.77 -5.19 7.89
N GLN A 138 -8.88 -4.85 7.27
CA GLN A 138 -9.85 -5.82 6.76
C GLN A 138 -9.54 -6.18 5.30
N TYR A 139 -8.98 -5.22 4.57
CA TYR A 139 -8.64 -5.35 3.15
C TYR A 139 -7.26 -4.76 2.86
N ILE A 140 -6.51 -5.43 1.98
CA ILE A 140 -5.26 -4.94 1.39
C ILE A 140 -5.45 -4.80 -0.10
N ILE A 141 -5.08 -3.64 -0.66
CA ILE A 141 -4.98 -3.41 -2.09
C ILE A 141 -3.52 -3.16 -2.43
N ALA A 142 -2.86 -4.15 -3.04
CA ALA A 142 -1.46 -4.08 -3.40
C ALA A 142 -1.27 -3.43 -4.78
N TRP A 143 -0.26 -2.56 -4.93
CA TRP A 143 0.04 -1.87 -6.16
C TRP A 143 1.07 -2.63 -7.00
N GLY A 144 0.59 -3.30 -8.02
CA GLY A 144 1.40 -3.91 -9.06
C GLY A 144 1.63 -5.41 -8.91
N ASN A 145 1.68 -6.07 -10.06
CA ASN A 145 1.82 -7.53 -10.15
C ASN A 145 3.20 -8.01 -9.68
N ARG A 146 4.24 -7.17 -9.76
CA ARG A 146 5.56 -7.51 -9.23
C ARG A 146 5.50 -7.69 -7.72
N LEU A 147 4.94 -6.72 -7.00
CA LEU A 147 4.75 -6.85 -5.55
C LEU A 147 3.88 -8.07 -5.23
N TRP A 148 2.77 -8.26 -5.95
CA TRP A 148 1.88 -9.42 -5.75
C TRP A 148 2.64 -10.75 -5.82
N GLY A 149 3.51 -10.92 -6.83
CA GLY A 149 4.32 -12.14 -6.98
C GLY A 149 5.41 -12.33 -5.93
N GLN A 150 5.71 -11.30 -5.14
CA GLN A 150 6.71 -11.32 -4.07
C GLN A 150 6.11 -11.30 -2.66
N MET A 151 4.77 -11.20 -2.56
CA MET A 151 4.11 -11.24 -1.27
C MET A 151 4.25 -12.62 -0.62
N PRO A 152 4.29 -12.68 0.73
CA PRO A 152 4.52 -13.95 1.43
C PRO A 152 3.45 -15.00 1.12
N GLY A 153 3.90 -16.23 0.84
CA GLY A 153 3.06 -17.42 0.86
C GLY A 153 3.04 -18.08 2.25
N GLY A 154 2.98 -19.41 2.28
CA GLY A 154 3.15 -20.21 3.49
C GLY A 154 1.90 -20.29 4.38
N GLU A 155 2.09 -20.61 5.66
CA GLU A 155 1.01 -20.99 6.57
C GLU A 155 -0.05 -19.90 6.83
N ARG A 156 0.34 -18.64 6.74
CA ARG A 156 -0.60 -17.52 6.97
C ARG A 156 -1.44 -17.20 5.74
N TRP A 157 -1.02 -17.64 4.54
CA TRP A 157 -1.70 -17.42 3.27
C TRP A 157 -2.85 -18.40 3.05
N GLN A 158 -3.87 -17.93 2.38
CA GLN A 158 -4.95 -18.75 1.82
C GLN A 158 -5.45 -18.10 0.54
N ASP A 159 -5.56 -18.87 -0.53
CA ASP A 159 -6.19 -18.44 -1.77
C ASP A 159 -7.64 -18.04 -1.51
N GLY A 160 -8.08 -16.98 -2.17
CA GLY A 160 -9.44 -16.48 -2.13
C GLY A 160 -10.17 -16.73 -3.44
N ASP A 161 -11.39 -16.22 -3.53
CA ASP A 161 -12.20 -16.32 -4.74
C ASP A 161 -11.62 -15.45 -5.87
N GLU A 162 -11.78 -15.91 -7.11
CA GLU A 162 -11.49 -15.13 -8.30
C GLU A 162 -12.62 -14.12 -8.56
N LEU A 163 -12.25 -12.87 -8.88
CA LEU A 163 -13.19 -11.83 -9.30
C LEU A 163 -13.11 -11.66 -10.82
N THR A 164 -14.18 -11.97 -11.54
CA THR A 164 -14.25 -11.73 -12.99
C THR A 164 -15.07 -10.46 -13.26
N ILE A 165 -14.41 -9.43 -13.77
CA ILE A 165 -14.99 -8.11 -14.06
C ILE A 165 -14.67 -7.76 -15.50
N ASP A 166 -15.69 -7.47 -16.32
CA ASP A 166 -15.56 -7.10 -17.74
C ASP A 166 -14.68 -8.09 -18.54
N GLY A 167 -14.76 -9.40 -18.21
CA GLY A 167 -14.01 -10.47 -18.87
C GLY A 167 -12.56 -10.66 -18.41
N TYR A 168 -12.09 -9.92 -17.42
CA TYR A 168 -10.78 -10.10 -16.80
C TYR A 168 -10.90 -10.71 -15.41
N THR A 169 -10.03 -11.67 -15.10
CA THR A 169 -9.97 -12.32 -13.80
C THR A 169 -8.91 -11.67 -12.92
N VAL A 170 -9.31 -11.31 -11.71
CA VAL A 170 -8.42 -10.82 -10.64
C VAL A 170 -8.39 -11.85 -9.52
N TYR A 171 -7.19 -12.27 -9.16
CA TYR A 171 -7.00 -13.23 -8.06
C TYR A 171 -7.01 -12.51 -6.72
N THR A 172 -7.61 -13.17 -5.73
CA THR A 172 -7.62 -12.70 -4.35
C THR A 172 -7.00 -13.73 -3.41
N GLY A 173 -6.75 -13.31 -2.19
CA GLY A 173 -6.33 -14.18 -1.13
C GLY A 173 -6.57 -13.56 0.23
N SER A 174 -6.02 -14.18 1.26
CA SER A 174 -6.10 -13.62 2.60
C SER A 174 -4.94 -14.08 3.48
N TYR A 175 -4.59 -13.23 4.45
CA TYR A 175 -3.63 -13.57 5.50
C TYR A 175 -4.31 -13.75 6.85
N ALA A 176 -3.92 -14.80 7.58
CA ALA A 176 -4.30 -14.95 8.97
C ALA A 176 -3.60 -13.92 9.86
N LEU A 177 -4.31 -13.31 10.79
CA LEU A 177 -3.77 -12.39 11.79
C LEU A 177 -3.43 -13.16 13.08
N SER A 178 -2.35 -12.77 13.79
CA SER A 178 -1.89 -13.46 15.00
C SER A 178 -2.93 -13.47 16.12
N GLY A 179 -3.75 -12.45 16.22
CA GLY A 179 -4.86 -12.36 17.21
C GLY A 179 -6.20 -12.89 16.70
N GLY A 180 -6.20 -13.74 15.65
CA GLY A 180 -7.42 -14.27 15.02
C GLY A 180 -8.03 -13.31 13.98
N GLY A 181 -8.82 -13.90 13.09
CA GLY A 181 -9.36 -13.23 11.91
C GLY A 181 -8.41 -13.28 10.71
N ARG A 182 -8.89 -12.78 9.58
CA ARG A 182 -8.12 -12.73 8.32
C ARG A 182 -8.29 -11.37 7.67
N VAL A 183 -7.28 -10.95 6.92
CA VAL A 183 -7.32 -9.78 6.05
C VAL A 183 -7.38 -10.24 4.59
N LYS A 184 -8.40 -9.80 3.86
CA LYS A 184 -8.52 -10.07 2.42
C LYS A 184 -7.48 -9.24 1.64
N VAL A 185 -6.95 -9.80 0.57
CA VAL A 185 -5.94 -9.11 -0.25
C VAL A 185 -6.18 -9.34 -1.73
N MET A 186 -5.97 -8.31 -2.53
CA MET A 186 -5.84 -8.38 -3.99
C MET A 186 -4.77 -7.41 -4.48
N ALA A 187 -4.34 -7.59 -5.73
CA ALA A 187 -3.50 -6.61 -6.41
C ALA A 187 -4.28 -5.89 -7.52
N VAL A 188 -3.94 -4.62 -7.71
CA VAL A 188 -4.27 -3.83 -8.90
C VAL A 188 -3.01 -3.63 -9.74
N ASN A 189 -3.15 -3.32 -11.03
CA ASN A 189 -2.00 -2.83 -11.79
C ASN A 189 -1.40 -1.61 -11.10
N HIS A 190 -0.07 -1.46 -11.19
CA HIS A 190 0.58 -0.31 -10.56
C HIS A 190 0.03 1.00 -11.17
N PRO A 191 -0.47 1.96 -10.36
CA PRO A 191 -1.20 3.12 -10.89
C PRO A 191 -0.36 4.10 -11.72
N SER A 192 0.97 3.90 -11.80
CA SER A 192 1.86 4.74 -12.63
C SER A 192 1.79 4.44 -14.12
N VAL A 193 1.42 3.22 -14.54
CA VAL A 193 1.47 2.78 -15.95
C VAL A 193 0.24 1.96 -16.31
N GLY A 194 -0.41 2.33 -17.44
CA GLY A 194 -1.51 1.53 -18.01
C GLY A 194 -2.68 1.30 -17.04
N TYR A 195 -2.96 2.27 -16.18
CA TYR A 195 -3.97 2.15 -15.14
C TYR A 195 -5.23 2.94 -15.51
N SER A 196 -6.32 2.24 -15.72
CA SER A 196 -7.68 2.78 -15.91
C SER A 196 -8.38 2.80 -14.56
N TRP A 197 -8.55 3.97 -13.96
CA TRP A 197 -9.12 4.09 -12.62
C TRP A 197 -10.61 3.70 -12.59
N ASP A 198 -11.36 3.90 -13.67
CA ASP A 198 -12.76 3.54 -13.81
C ASP A 198 -12.96 2.01 -13.85
N TYR A 199 -12.09 1.28 -14.58
CA TYR A 199 -12.06 -0.19 -14.54
C TYR A 199 -11.71 -0.69 -13.12
N TRP A 200 -10.62 -0.18 -12.54
CA TRP A 200 -10.18 -0.64 -11.22
C TRP A 200 -11.16 -0.26 -10.12
N HIS A 201 -11.96 0.80 -10.30
CA HIS A 201 -13.07 1.10 -9.39
C HIS A 201 -14.06 -0.07 -9.30
N LYS A 202 -14.52 -0.60 -10.43
CA LYS A 202 -15.44 -1.75 -10.45
C LYS A 202 -14.86 -2.97 -9.72
N VAL A 203 -13.58 -3.25 -9.93
CA VAL A 203 -12.87 -4.36 -9.27
C VAL A 203 -12.78 -4.13 -7.77
N ILE A 204 -12.34 -2.93 -7.35
CA ILE A 204 -12.20 -2.58 -5.94
C ILE A 204 -13.56 -2.59 -5.23
N GLU A 205 -14.60 -2.05 -5.86
CA GLU A 205 -15.95 -2.08 -5.32
C GLU A 205 -16.45 -3.52 -5.10
N ALA A 206 -16.23 -4.40 -6.08
CA ALA A 206 -16.57 -5.81 -5.95
C ALA A 206 -15.78 -6.52 -4.83
N PHE A 207 -14.49 -6.23 -4.72
CA PHE A 207 -13.61 -6.80 -3.70
C PHE A 207 -13.97 -6.36 -2.28
N LEU A 208 -14.45 -5.14 -2.12
CA LEU A 208 -14.80 -4.58 -0.81
C LEU A 208 -16.22 -4.99 -0.35
N LYS A 209 -17.00 -5.68 -1.13
CA LYS A 209 -18.30 -6.24 -0.72
C LYS A 209 -18.12 -7.49 0.14
#